data_bb69451fc0c2674e98df78ec6ab4fd28
#
_entry.id   bb69451fc0c2674e98df78ec6ab4fd28
#
_cell.length_a   1.000
_cell.length_b   1.000
_cell.length_c   1.000
_cell.angle_alpha   90.00
_cell.angle_beta   90.00
_cell.angle_gamma   90.00
#
_symmetry.space_group_name_H-M   'P 1'
#
loop_
_entity.id
_entity.type
_entity.pdbx_description
1 polymer ?
#
loop_
_entity_poly.entity_id
_entity_poly.type
_entity_poly.pdbx_seq_one_letter_code
_entity_poly.pdbx_strand_id
1 'polypeptide(L)'
;MRERDGMRIAVAGGTGLVGRYVVEELAAAGQEPVVLSRSRGVDLVAGGAGLDAALEGVEAVIDVSNVTTTSAKKAVAFFETVGHHLLDAGARAGVRHHVVLSIVGIDRVGLGYYRGKLRQEDVVASGPLPWTVLRATQFHEFAAQTLDRVPGPLAVVPRMRTQPVAAREVARHLVELALAPAQGMAPDLAGPRVEQLVDMVRRLLRARHERRLLLPVRMPGATGAAMTGDGQLPLPGEPLGPRGSQTFDEWLAQHVQHIEPPTVQGG
;
A
#
# COMPACT_ATOMS: atom_id res chain seq x y z
N MET A 1 18.63 18.83 -29.32
CA MET A 1 17.72 18.74 -28.15
C MET A 1 17.94 17.33 -27.62
N ARG A 2 18.68 17.16 -26.52
CA ARG A 2 18.85 15.81 -25.92
C ARG A 2 17.48 15.40 -25.42
N GLU A 3 16.94 14.28 -25.92
CA GLU A 3 15.87 13.55 -25.24
C GLU A 3 16.31 13.45 -23.78
N ARG A 4 15.49 13.92 -22.84
CA ARG A 4 15.77 13.64 -21.44
C ARG A 4 15.50 12.16 -21.28
N ASP A 5 16.57 11.38 -21.11
CA ASP A 5 16.43 10.03 -20.59
C ASP A 5 15.54 10.10 -19.36
N GLY A 6 14.54 9.19 -19.24
CA GLY A 6 13.62 9.17 -18.11
C GLY A 6 14.39 9.06 -16.79
N MET A 7 13.83 9.61 -15.70
CA MET A 7 14.43 9.46 -14.37
C MET A 7 14.48 7.99 -13.98
N ARG A 8 15.59 7.55 -13.38
CA ARG A 8 15.67 6.23 -12.73
C ARG A 8 15.04 6.29 -11.35
N ILE A 9 13.96 5.53 -11.15
CA ILE A 9 13.18 5.56 -9.92
C ILE A 9 13.11 4.15 -9.33
N ALA A 10 13.65 3.98 -8.12
CA ALA A 10 13.63 2.69 -7.43
C ALA A 10 12.27 2.44 -6.77
N VAL A 11 11.79 1.20 -6.85
CA VAL A 11 10.51 0.77 -6.26
C VAL A 11 10.77 -0.34 -5.25
N ALA A 12 10.82 0.01 -3.96
CA ALA A 12 10.92 -0.94 -2.87
C ALA A 12 9.56 -1.64 -2.67
N GLY A 13 9.54 -2.97 -2.78
CA GLY A 13 8.30 -3.73 -2.83
C GLY A 13 7.64 -3.77 -4.21
N GLY A 14 8.39 -3.51 -5.29
CA GLY A 14 7.90 -3.42 -6.67
C GLY A 14 7.24 -4.70 -7.23
N THR A 15 7.36 -5.84 -6.56
CA THR A 15 6.66 -7.09 -6.91
C THR A 15 5.33 -7.28 -6.17
N GLY A 16 5.02 -6.42 -5.21
CA GLY A 16 3.77 -6.43 -4.45
C GLY A 16 2.59 -5.85 -5.23
N LEU A 17 1.40 -5.82 -4.60
CA LEU A 17 0.17 -5.34 -5.22
C LEU A 17 0.32 -3.91 -5.78
N VAL A 18 0.63 -2.94 -4.94
CA VAL A 18 0.80 -1.55 -5.37
C VAL A 18 2.07 -1.38 -6.19
N GLY A 19 3.16 -2.08 -5.81
CA GLY A 19 4.46 -1.95 -6.46
C GLY A 19 4.43 -2.29 -7.95
N ARG A 20 3.68 -3.31 -8.36
CA ARG A 20 3.51 -3.65 -9.79
C ARG A 20 2.84 -2.52 -10.56
N TYR A 21 1.80 -1.91 -10.01
CA TYR A 21 1.16 -0.74 -10.61
C TYR A 21 2.10 0.47 -10.66
N VAL A 22 2.90 0.71 -9.60
CA VAL A 22 3.92 1.78 -9.62
C VAL A 22 4.93 1.56 -10.76
N VAL A 23 5.42 0.35 -10.96
CA VAL A 23 6.34 0.01 -12.06
C VAL A 23 5.68 0.26 -13.43
N GLU A 24 4.42 -0.15 -13.61
CA GLU A 24 3.66 0.10 -14.83
C GLU A 24 3.43 1.61 -15.10
N GLU A 25 3.01 2.36 -14.08
CA GLU A 25 2.74 3.81 -14.21
C GLU A 25 4.05 4.60 -14.45
N LEU A 26 5.18 4.21 -13.84
CA LEU A 26 6.49 4.78 -14.14
C LEU A 26 6.89 4.57 -15.59
N ALA A 27 6.78 3.32 -16.08
CA ALA A 27 7.09 3.01 -17.47
C ALA A 27 6.16 3.77 -18.46
N ALA A 28 4.88 3.87 -18.14
CA ALA A 28 3.91 4.63 -18.94
C ALA A 28 4.21 6.14 -18.95
N ALA A 29 4.82 6.67 -17.87
CA ALA A 29 5.29 8.05 -17.78
C ALA A 29 6.68 8.27 -18.41
N GLY A 30 7.25 7.27 -19.09
CA GLY A 30 8.56 7.37 -19.73
C GLY A 30 9.73 7.39 -18.74
N GLN A 31 9.54 6.89 -17.52
CA GLN A 31 10.56 6.77 -16.50
C GLN A 31 11.18 5.36 -16.50
N GLU A 32 12.38 5.22 -15.92
CA GLU A 32 13.07 3.94 -15.78
C GLU A 32 12.84 3.34 -14.37
N PRO A 33 11.95 2.33 -14.19
CA PRO A 33 11.73 1.72 -12.90
C PRO A 33 12.81 0.72 -12.53
N VAL A 34 13.41 0.87 -11.35
CA VAL A 34 14.36 -0.07 -10.74
C VAL A 34 13.66 -0.87 -9.65
N VAL A 35 13.30 -2.13 -9.92
CA VAL A 35 12.57 -2.97 -8.96
C VAL A 35 13.50 -3.52 -7.90
N LEU A 36 13.32 -3.11 -6.63
CA LEU A 36 14.04 -3.64 -5.48
C LEU A 36 13.27 -4.85 -4.92
N SER A 37 13.78 -6.05 -5.19
CA SER A 37 13.17 -7.29 -4.70
C SER A 37 14.21 -8.41 -4.54
N ARG A 38 13.90 -9.39 -3.68
CA ARG A 38 14.76 -10.55 -3.46
C ARG A 38 15.02 -11.36 -4.74
N SER A 39 14.02 -11.47 -5.62
CA SER A 39 14.16 -12.15 -6.90
C SER A 39 15.11 -11.43 -7.87
N ARG A 40 15.45 -10.19 -7.60
CA ARG A 40 16.43 -9.39 -8.32
C ARG A 40 17.74 -9.18 -7.53
N GLY A 41 17.97 -9.99 -6.50
CA GLY A 41 19.19 -9.95 -5.70
C GLY A 41 19.22 -8.84 -4.64
N VAL A 42 18.11 -8.14 -4.38
CA VAL A 42 18.04 -7.07 -3.39
C VAL A 42 17.16 -7.51 -2.21
N ASP A 43 17.80 -7.77 -1.07
CA ASP A 43 17.08 -7.99 0.20
C ASP A 43 17.08 -6.70 1.02
N LEU A 44 15.93 -6.07 1.13
CA LEU A 44 15.78 -4.80 1.86
C LEU A 44 16.02 -4.94 3.37
N VAL A 45 15.79 -6.14 3.94
CA VAL A 45 16.04 -6.41 5.36
C VAL A 45 17.53 -6.64 5.63
N ALA A 46 18.23 -7.30 4.72
CA ALA A 46 19.68 -7.49 4.83
C ALA A 46 20.47 -6.21 4.48
N GLY A 47 19.95 -5.40 3.56
CA GLY A 47 20.67 -4.23 3.05
C GLY A 47 21.95 -4.59 2.28
N GLY A 48 22.95 -3.74 2.40
CA GLY A 48 24.30 -4.02 1.91
C GLY A 48 24.52 -3.80 0.42
N ALA A 49 25.60 -4.38 -0.13
CA ALA A 49 26.13 -4.08 -1.46
C ALA A 49 25.13 -4.27 -2.61
N GLY A 50 24.20 -5.23 -2.51
CA GLY A 50 23.15 -5.42 -3.53
C GLY A 50 22.17 -4.25 -3.61
N LEU A 51 21.85 -3.63 -2.47
CA LEU A 51 21.00 -2.44 -2.41
C LEU A 51 21.76 -1.21 -2.92
N ASP A 52 23.03 -1.04 -2.50
CA ASP A 52 23.87 0.08 -2.95
C ASP A 52 24.01 0.07 -4.47
N ALA A 53 24.35 -1.07 -5.07
CA ALA A 53 24.48 -1.20 -6.53
C ALA A 53 23.15 -0.94 -7.27
N ALA A 54 22.02 -1.39 -6.70
CA ALA A 54 20.71 -1.16 -7.31
C ALA A 54 20.29 0.32 -7.29
N LEU A 55 20.80 1.11 -6.35
CA LEU A 55 20.51 2.55 -6.24
C LEU A 55 21.48 3.45 -7.02
N GLU A 56 22.50 2.90 -7.67
CA GLU A 56 23.39 3.71 -8.52
C GLU A 56 22.61 4.45 -9.61
N GLY A 57 22.74 5.79 -9.65
CA GLY A 57 22.05 6.66 -10.60
C GLY A 57 20.53 6.78 -10.39
N VAL A 58 20.00 6.26 -9.29
CA VAL A 58 18.58 6.43 -8.91
C VAL A 58 18.37 7.84 -8.36
N GLU A 59 17.33 8.53 -8.86
CA GLU A 59 17.01 9.89 -8.49
C GLU A 59 15.94 9.98 -7.41
N ALA A 60 15.00 9.01 -7.39
CA ALA A 60 13.95 8.91 -6.36
C ALA A 60 13.69 7.45 -5.97
N VAL A 61 13.19 7.27 -4.75
CA VAL A 61 12.74 5.96 -4.22
C VAL A 61 11.26 6.05 -3.92
N ILE A 62 10.46 5.09 -4.40
CA ILE A 62 9.08 4.88 -3.98
C ILE A 62 9.05 3.62 -3.10
N ASP A 63 8.80 3.81 -1.80
CA ASP A 63 8.72 2.72 -0.83
C ASP A 63 7.27 2.29 -0.59
N VAL A 64 6.91 1.18 -1.21
CA VAL A 64 5.67 0.42 -1.01
C VAL A 64 5.96 -0.96 -0.42
N SER A 65 7.09 -1.09 0.28
CA SER A 65 7.46 -2.33 0.97
C SER A 65 6.44 -2.71 2.04
N ASN A 66 6.26 -4.00 2.25
CA ASN A 66 5.25 -4.50 3.17
C ASN A 66 5.67 -5.82 3.81
N VAL A 67 5.12 -6.08 5.01
CA VAL A 67 5.25 -7.34 5.74
C VAL A 67 3.89 -7.84 6.22
N THR A 68 3.59 -9.10 5.99
CA THR A 68 2.35 -9.71 6.48
C THR A 68 2.53 -10.17 7.92
N THR A 69 2.08 -9.35 8.87
CA THR A 69 2.14 -9.67 10.30
C THR A 69 1.08 -8.91 11.10
N THR A 70 0.62 -9.51 12.21
CA THR A 70 -0.21 -8.86 13.23
C THR A 70 0.63 -8.42 14.44
N SER A 71 1.88 -8.88 14.53
CA SER A 71 2.79 -8.54 15.63
C SER A 71 3.37 -7.15 15.47
N ALA A 72 3.11 -6.27 16.44
CA ALA A 72 3.68 -4.93 16.48
C ALA A 72 5.22 -4.96 16.46
N LYS A 73 5.84 -5.86 17.24
CA LYS A 73 7.31 -6.00 17.30
C LYS A 73 7.90 -6.34 15.93
N LYS A 74 7.29 -7.30 15.21
CA LYS A 74 7.75 -7.70 13.87
C LYS A 74 7.53 -6.58 12.85
N ALA A 75 6.39 -5.91 12.91
CA ALA A 75 6.09 -4.80 12.01
C ALA A 75 7.08 -3.64 12.22
N VAL A 76 7.29 -3.20 13.47
CA VAL A 76 8.24 -2.14 13.80
C VAL A 76 9.65 -2.50 13.33
N ALA A 77 10.15 -3.69 13.68
CA ALA A 77 11.49 -4.12 13.29
C ALA A 77 11.67 -4.13 11.75
N PHE A 78 10.67 -4.62 11.01
CA PHE A 78 10.73 -4.64 9.54
C PHE A 78 10.80 -3.23 8.95
N PHE A 79 9.82 -2.37 9.28
CA PHE A 79 9.74 -1.05 8.68
C PHE A 79 10.87 -0.12 9.10
N GLU A 80 11.34 -0.23 10.35
CA GLU A 80 12.51 0.50 10.83
C GLU A 80 13.78 0.09 10.09
N THR A 81 14.04 -1.22 10.00
CA THR A 81 15.25 -1.75 9.33
C THR A 81 15.25 -1.40 7.85
N VAL A 82 14.15 -1.64 7.14
CA VAL A 82 14.03 -1.34 5.71
C VAL A 82 14.15 0.18 5.45
N GLY A 83 13.49 0.99 6.30
CA GLY A 83 13.56 2.45 6.19
C GLY A 83 15.00 2.97 6.32
N HIS A 84 15.73 2.54 7.36
CA HIS A 84 17.14 2.94 7.52
C HIS A 84 18.00 2.49 6.35
N HIS A 85 17.89 1.23 5.90
CA HIS A 85 18.69 0.75 4.76
C HIS A 85 18.42 1.54 3.48
N LEU A 86 17.16 1.84 3.17
CA LEU A 86 16.80 2.63 1.98
C LEU A 86 17.32 4.07 2.07
N LEU A 87 17.17 4.70 3.24
CA LEU A 87 17.62 6.08 3.44
C LEU A 87 19.15 6.20 3.39
N ASP A 88 19.87 5.30 4.07
CA ASP A 88 21.33 5.31 4.12
C ASP A 88 21.95 5.01 2.75
N ALA A 89 21.45 3.97 2.06
CA ALA A 89 21.91 3.64 0.72
C ALA A 89 21.52 4.72 -0.30
N GLY A 90 20.31 5.28 -0.18
CA GLY A 90 19.86 6.39 -1.00
C GLY A 90 20.70 7.65 -0.83
N ALA A 91 21.08 7.98 0.41
CA ALA A 91 21.95 9.12 0.68
C ALA A 91 23.35 8.93 0.06
N ARG A 92 23.92 7.71 0.16
CA ARG A 92 25.20 7.39 -0.52
C ARG A 92 25.10 7.47 -2.04
N ALA A 93 23.98 7.05 -2.61
CA ALA A 93 23.72 7.08 -4.06
C ALA A 93 23.30 8.46 -4.60
N GLY A 94 23.04 9.44 -3.73
CA GLY A 94 22.60 10.78 -4.13
C GLY A 94 21.12 10.86 -4.51
N VAL A 95 20.29 9.97 -3.99
CA VAL A 95 18.82 10.03 -4.13
C VAL A 95 18.30 11.36 -3.60
N ARG A 96 17.43 12.00 -4.36
CA ARG A 96 16.92 13.35 -4.07
C ARG A 96 15.52 13.39 -3.49
N HIS A 97 14.79 12.26 -3.54
CA HIS A 97 13.42 12.18 -3.03
C HIS A 97 13.07 10.75 -2.60
N HIS A 98 12.54 10.61 -1.39
CA HIS A 98 12.04 9.35 -0.84
C HIS A 98 10.53 9.45 -0.60
N VAL A 99 9.74 8.72 -1.37
CA VAL A 99 8.27 8.71 -1.28
C VAL A 99 7.81 7.43 -0.60
N VAL A 100 6.97 7.55 0.43
CA VAL A 100 6.48 6.41 1.21
C VAL A 100 4.97 6.32 1.15
N LEU A 101 4.45 5.12 0.88
CA LEU A 101 3.04 4.82 1.05
C LEU A 101 2.73 4.48 2.50
N SER A 102 1.79 5.18 3.10
CA SER A 102 1.27 4.95 4.44
C SER A 102 -0.26 4.80 4.44
N ILE A 103 -0.89 4.86 5.60
CA ILE A 103 -2.31 4.51 5.77
C ILE A 103 -3.04 5.63 6.51
N VAL A 104 -4.22 6.01 6.02
CA VAL A 104 -5.11 6.95 6.70
C VAL A 104 -5.58 6.36 8.04
N GLY A 105 -5.45 7.14 9.11
CA GLY A 105 -5.93 6.77 10.45
C GLY A 105 -5.05 5.79 11.23
N ILE A 106 -3.80 5.58 10.84
CA ILE A 106 -2.88 4.69 11.57
C ILE A 106 -2.58 5.16 13.00
N ASP A 107 -2.69 6.43 13.25
CA ASP A 107 -2.54 7.10 14.55
C ASP A 107 -3.79 7.00 15.43
N ARG A 108 -4.94 6.67 14.87
CA ARG A 108 -6.24 6.58 15.54
C ARG A 108 -6.70 5.16 15.83
N VAL A 109 -6.10 4.16 15.16
CA VAL A 109 -6.49 2.75 15.27
C VAL A 109 -5.33 1.92 15.81
N GLY A 110 -5.46 1.38 17.02
CA GLY A 110 -4.41 0.69 17.76
C GLY A 110 -4.09 -0.72 17.24
N LEU A 111 -3.81 -0.90 15.95
CA LEU A 111 -3.38 -2.17 15.37
C LEU A 111 -1.86 -2.34 15.43
N GLY A 112 -1.41 -3.57 15.74
CA GLY A 112 0.04 -3.86 15.86
C GLY A 112 0.81 -3.53 14.57
N TYR A 113 0.25 -3.84 13.41
CA TYR A 113 0.82 -3.50 12.11
C TYR A 113 0.97 -1.98 11.91
N TYR A 114 -0.01 -1.18 12.38
CA TYR A 114 0.00 0.28 12.22
C TYR A 114 1.13 0.95 13.01
N ARG A 115 1.55 0.34 14.16
CA ARG A 115 2.74 0.81 14.88
C ARG A 115 4.01 0.73 14.02
N GLY A 116 4.12 -0.32 13.19
CA GLY A 116 5.22 -0.43 12.23
C GLY A 116 5.18 0.67 11.16
N LYS A 117 4.00 0.97 10.62
CA LYS A 117 3.84 2.04 9.63
C LYS A 117 4.12 3.43 10.23
N LEU A 118 3.65 3.72 11.46
CA LEU A 118 4.01 4.95 12.16
C LEU A 118 5.53 5.05 12.35
N ARG A 119 6.19 3.93 12.73
CA ARG A 119 7.65 3.92 12.86
C ARG A 119 8.35 4.19 11.53
N GLN A 120 7.82 3.69 10.39
CA GLN A 120 8.33 4.00 9.06
C GLN A 120 8.22 5.51 8.76
N GLU A 121 7.06 6.13 9.04
CA GLU A 121 6.89 7.58 8.88
C GLU A 121 7.92 8.36 9.71
N ASP A 122 8.14 7.99 10.99
CA ASP A 122 9.12 8.62 11.88
C ASP A 122 10.56 8.50 11.35
N VAL A 123 10.95 7.29 10.89
CA VAL A 123 12.29 7.02 10.33
C VAL A 123 12.53 7.87 9.09
N VAL A 124 11.54 7.95 8.21
CA VAL A 124 11.65 8.73 6.98
C VAL A 124 11.70 10.23 7.27
N ALA A 125 10.84 10.73 8.17
CA ALA A 125 10.78 12.14 8.51
C ALA A 125 12.03 12.64 9.24
N SER A 126 12.74 11.76 9.96
CA SER A 126 14.00 12.07 10.64
C SER A 126 15.26 11.73 9.83
N GLY A 127 15.09 11.17 8.63
CA GLY A 127 16.18 10.73 7.76
C GLY A 127 16.86 11.87 6.98
N PRO A 128 17.95 11.56 6.26
CA PRO A 128 18.77 12.55 5.57
C PRO A 128 18.21 13.00 4.21
N LEU A 129 17.19 12.31 3.67
CA LEU A 129 16.68 12.58 2.33
C LEU A 129 15.44 13.48 2.38
N PRO A 130 15.23 14.35 1.37
CA PRO A 130 13.93 14.97 1.15
C PRO A 130 12.85 13.89 0.98
N TRP A 131 11.70 14.06 1.62
CA TRP A 131 10.71 13.02 1.69
C TRP A 131 9.28 13.47 1.44
N THR A 132 8.45 12.51 1.01
CA THR A 132 6.99 12.66 0.97
C THR A 132 6.33 11.39 1.50
N VAL A 133 5.39 11.52 2.42
CA VAL A 133 4.55 10.44 2.92
C VAL A 133 3.14 10.63 2.39
N LEU A 134 2.63 9.66 1.63
CA LEU A 134 1.24 9.59 1.21
C LEU A 134 0.49 8.60 2.11
N ARG A 135 -0.48 9.08 2.85
CA ARG A 135 -1.46 8.21 3.51
C ARG A 135 -2.62 7.94 2.57
N ALA A 136 -2.86 6.67 2.26
CA ALA A 136 -4.01 6.23 1.48
C ALA A 136 -4.98 5.44 2.35
N THR A 137 -6.27 5.47 2.01
CA THR A 137 -7.28 4.59 2.64
C THR A 137 -7.09 3.14 2.18
N GLN A 138 -7.89 2.21 2.71
CA GLN A 138 -7.79 0.78 2.35
C GLN A 138 -8.05 0.58 0.86
N PHE A 139 -7.40 -0.42 0.26
CA PHE A 139 -7.60 -0.76 -1.15
C PHE A 139 -8.85 -1.61 -1.36
N HIS A 140 -9.39 -1.61 -2.57
CA HIS A 140 -10.50 -2.50 -2.94
C HIS A 140 -10.16 -3.98 -2.69
N GLU A 141 -8.92 -4.37 -2.95
CA GLU A 141 -8.36 -5.72 -2.75
C GLU A 141 -8.40 -6.18 -1.29
N PHE A 142 -8.56 -5.26 -0.34
CA PHE A 142 -8.62 -5.61 1.08
C PHE A 142 -9.81 -6.51 1.43
N ALA A 143 -10.91 -6.41 0.70
CA ALA A 143 -12.05 -7.33 0.85
C ALA A 143 -11.67 -8.78 0.49
N ALA A 144 -10.94 -8.97 -0.61
CA ALA A 144 -10.43 -10.28 -1.03
C ALA A 144 -9.37 -10.80 -0.05
N GLN A 145 -8.40 -9.98 0.31
CA GLN A 145 -7.37 -10.35 1.29
C GLN A 145 -7.96 -10.76 2.66
N THR A 146 -9.06 -10.11 3.09
CA THR A 146 -9.75 -10.46 4.32
C THR A 146 -10.42 -11.83 4.20
N LEU A 147 -11.04 -12.12 3.07
CA LEU A 147 -11.70 -13.39 2.79
C LEU A 147 -10.70 -14.55 2.69
N ASP A 148 -9.56 -14.33 2.05
CA ASP A 148 -8.55 -15.35 1.76
C ASP A 148 -7.71 -15.72 3.00
N ARG A 149 -7.69 -14.87 4.05
CA ARG A 149 -7.00 -15.16 5.32
C ARG A 149 -7.63 -16.30 6.12
N VAL A 150 -8.91 -16.56 5.95
CA VAL A 150 -9.65 -17.61 6.68
C VAL A 150 -10.25 -18.56 5.64
N PRO A 151 -9.54 -19.61 5.23
CA PRO A 151 -10.08 -20.60 4.30
C PRO A 151 -11.23 -21.40 4.94
N GLY A 152 -12.09 -21.99 4.12
CA GLY A 152 -13.17 -22.85 4.57
C GLY A 152 -14.57 -22.21 4.49
N PRO A 153 -15.58 -22.83 5.11
CA PRO A 153 -16.98 -22.45 4.92
C PRO A 153 -17.39 -21.16 5.65
N LEU A 154 -16.56 -20.65 6.54
CA LEU A 154 -16.80 -19.42 7.31
C LEU A 154 -15.93 -18.27 6.77
N ALA A 155 -16.56 -17.10 6.60
CA ALA A 155 -15.89 -15.85 6.31
C ALA A 155 -16.00 -14.93 7.53
N VAL A 156 -14.98 -14.91 8.39
CA VAL A 156 -14.91 -14.03 9.56
C VAL A 156 -14.43 -12.66 9.12
N VAL A 157 -15.29 -11.65 9.24
CA VAL A 157 -15.01 -10.30 8.71
C VAL A 157 -15.17 -9.26 9.81
N PRO A 158 -14.14 -8.46 10.09
CA PRO A 158 -14.27 -7.39 11.08
C PRO A 158 -15.26 -6.32 10.58
N ARG A 159 -16.10 -5.83 11.49
CA ARG A 159 -16.90 -4.63 11.22
C ARG A 159 -15.96 -3.44 11.14
N MET A 160 -15.85 -2.86 9.96
CA MET A 160 -14.94 -1.78 9.67
C MET A 160 -15.56 -0.84 8.65
N ARG A 161 -15.55 0.45 8.97
CA ARG A 161 -15.92 1.51 8.05
C ARG A 161 -14.67 2.01 7.34
N THR A 162 -14.69 2.08 6.02
CA THR A 162 -13.56 2.46 5.19
C THR A 162 -14.02 3.26 3.98
N GLN A 163 -13.10 3.91 3.28
CA GLN A 163 -13.36 4.63 2.03
C GLN A 163 -12.38 4.11 0.97
N PRO A 164 -12.64 2.89 0.43
CA PRO A 164 -11.65 2.15 -0.31
C PRO A 164 -11.29 2.81 -1.64
N VAL A 165 -10.01 2.75 -2.00
CA VAL A 165 -9.41 3.34 -3.21
C VAL A 165 -8.79 2.24 -4.08
N ALA A 166 -8.75 2.44 -5.39
CA ALA A 166 -8.07 1.51 -6.29
C ALA A 166 -6.54 1.57 -6.10
N ALA A 167 -5.90 0.40 -5.97
CA ALA A 167 -4.44 0.32 -5.81
C ALA A 167 -3.69 0.97 -7.00
N ARG A 168 -4.24 0.91 -8.22
CA ARG A 168 -3.67 1.58 -9.41
C ARG A 168 -3.73 3.12 -9.29
N GLU A 169 -4.81 3.69 -8.75
CA GLU A 169 -4.93 5.13 -8.52
C GLU A 169 -3.91 5.62 -7.48
N VAL A 170 -3.70 4.82 -6.43
CA VAL A 170 -2.64 5.08 -5.44
C VAL A 170 -1.25 5.04 -6.09
N ALA A 171 -0.99 4.05 -6.93
CA ALA A 171 0.28 3.94 -7.66
C ALA A 171 0.55 5.15 -8.56
N ARG A 172 -0.46 5.58 -9.33
CA ARG A 172 -0.36 6.79 -10.16
C ARG A 172 0.00 8.02 -9.34
N HIS A 173 -0.69 8.22 -8.21
CA HIS A 173 -0.42 9.36 -7.35
C HIS A 173 0.96 9.30 -6.68
N LEU A 174 1.44 8.11 -6.31
CA LEU A 174 2.83 7.94 -5.83
C LEU A 174 3.86 8.31 -6.89
N VAL A 175 3.61 7.98 -8.17
CA VAL A 175 4.47 8.38 -9.29
C VAL A 175 4.45 9.90 -9.48
N GLU A 176 3.27 10.53 -9.46
CA GLU A 176 3.14 11.99 -9.53
C GLU A 176 3.93 12.67 -8.41
N LEU A 177 3.83 12.17 -7.18
CA LEU A 177 4.59 12.68 -6.03
C LEU A 177 6.11 12.48 -6.20
N ALA A 178 6.54 11.34 -6.73
CA ALA A 178 7.96 11.07 -6.94
C ALA A 178 8.60 11.98 -8.02
N LEU A 179 7.80 12.43 -8.98
CA LEU A 179 8.21 13.36 -10.04
C LEU A 179 8.10 14.84 -9.61
N ALA A 180 7.44 15.13 -8.50
CA ALA A 180 7.30 16.46 -7.92
C ALA A 180 8.36 16.73 -6.83
N PRO A 181 8.56 17.98 -6.39
CA PRO A 181 9.38 18.28 -5.22
C PRO A 181 8.84 17.61 -3.95
N ALA A 182 9.74 17.26 -3.03
CA ALA A 182 9.38 16.71 -1.72
C ALA A 182 8.54 17.73 -0.92
N GLN A 183 7.48 17.24 -0.24
CA GLN A 183 6.51 18.11 0.42
C GLN A 183 6.18 17.67 1.87
N GLY A 184 6.88 16.68 2.43
CA GLY A 184 6.58 16.15 3.76
C GLY A 184 5.31 15.29 3.75
N MET A 185 4.35 15.56 4.62
CA MET A 185 3.06 14.87 4.60
C MET A 185 2.23 15.37 3.42
N ALA A 186 1.98 14.49 2.46
CA ALA A 186 1.05 14.78 1.38
C ALA A 186 -0.41 14.73 1.87
N PRO A 187 -1.34 15.43 1.22
CA PRO A 187 -2.76 15.27 1.49
C PRO A 187 -3.24 13.83 1.35
N ASP A 188 -4.14 13.40 2.24
CA ASP A 188 -4.68 12.04 2.26
C ASP A 188 -5.37 11.66 0.93
N LEU A 189 -5.09 10.44 0.44
CA LEU A 189 -5.76 9.88 -0.73
C LEU A 189 -6.84 8.89 -0.31
N ALA A 190 -8.09 9.15 -0.70
CA ALA A 190 -9.23 8.31 -0.40
C ALA A 190 -10.04 7.97 -1.64
N GLY A 191 -10.75 6.84 -1.61
CA GLY A 191 -11.67 6.47 -2.68
C GLY A 191 -12.94 7.34 -2.72
N PRO A 192 -13.83 7.10 -3.69
CA PRO A 192 -14.98 7.98 -3.95
C PRO A 192 -16.10 7.84 -2.90
N ARG A 193 -16.23 6.67 -2.25
CA ARG A 193 -17.36 6.34 -1.39
C ARG A 193 -16.94 5.65 -0.10
N VAL A 194 -17.63 5.99 1.00
CA VAL A 194 -17.52 5.26 2.26
C VAL A 194 -18.28 3.94 2.15
N GLU A 195 -17.65 2.86 2.60
CA GLU A 195 -18.13 1.49 2.52
C GLU A 195 -18.03 0.79 3.89
N GLN A 196 -18.81 -0.28 4.05
CA GLN A 196 -18.63 -1.23 5.13
C GLN A 196 -17.90 -2.47 4.60
N LEU A 197 -16.80 -2.87 5.23
CA LEU A 197 -16.02 -4.04 4.79
C LEU A 197 -16.88 -5.31 4.67
N VAL A 198 -17.82 -5.49 5.60
CA VAL A 198 -18.78 -6.62 5.59
C VAL A 198 -19.62 -6.63 4.31
N ASP A 199 -20.04 -5.47 3.82
CA ASP A 199 -20.85 -5.36 2.60
C ASP A 199 -19.99 -5.54 1.34
N MET A 200 -18.75 -5.07 1.36
CA MET A 200 -17.78 -5.33 0.28
C MET A 200 -17.53 -6.84 0.15
N VAL A 201 -17.25 -7.53 1.25
CA VAL A 201 -17.04 -8.99 1.25
C VAL A 201 -18.30 -9.73 0.81
N ARG A 202 -19.51 -9.29 1.20
CA ARG A 202 -20.77 -9.89 0.75
C ARG A 202 -20.95 -9.77 -0.77
N ARG A 203 -20.64 -8.60 -1.35
CA ARG A 203 -20.66 -8.37 -2.81
C ARG A 203 -19.63 -9.25 -3.51
N LEU A 204 -18.42 -9.36 -2.97
CA LEU A 204 -17.35 -10.20 -3.50
C LEU A 204 -17.73 -11.69 -3.49
N LEU A 205 -18.29 -12.22 -2.39
CA LEU A 205 -18.75 -13.62 -2.32
C LEU A 205 -19.82 -13.91 -3.38
N ARG A 206 -20.77 -12.99 -3.58
CA ARG A 206 -21.80 -13.13 -4.63
C ARG A 206 -21.18 -13.15 -6.02
N ALA A 207 -20.25 -12.25 -6.28
CA ALA A 207 -19.59 -12.13 -7.56
C ALA A 207 -18.68 -13.33 -7.89
N ARG A 208 -18.08 -13.96 -6.86
CA ARG A 208 -17.31 -15.20 -6.98
C ARG A 208 -18.16 -16.47 -6.97
N HIS A 209 -19.49 -16.35 -6.79
CA HIS A 209 -20.40 -17.49 -6.58
C HIS A 209 -19.99 -18.39 -5.40
N GLU A 210 -19.26 -17.85 -4.42
CA GLU A 210 -18.81 -18.57 -3.24
C GLU A 210 -19.92 -18.66 -2.19
N ARG A 211 -20.18 -19.89 -1.68
CA ARG A 211 -21.14 -20.15 -0.61
C ARG A 211 -20.43 -20.27 0.73
N ARG A 212 -20.08 -19.12 1.32
CA ARG A 212 -19.49 -19.04 2.66
C ARG A 212 -20.41 -18.32 3.61
N LEU A 213 -20.51 -18.82 4.86
CA LEU A 213 -21.27 -18.16 5.91
C LEU A 213 -20.49 -16.94 6.40
N LEU A 214 -21.04 -15.75 6.14
CA LEU A 214 -20.44 -14.49 6.55
C LEU A 214 -20.72 -14.22 8.04
N LEU A 215 -19.63 -14.15 8.84
CA LEU A 215 -19.68 -13.87 10.29
C LEU A 215 -19.04 -12.50 10.56
N PRO A 216 -19.85 -11.43 10.71
CA PRO A 216 -19.34 -10.12 11.10
C PRO A 216 -18.90 -10.12 12.57
N VAL A 217 -17.65 -9.73 12.84
CA VAL A 217 -17.10 -9.64 14.20
C VAL A 217 -16.76 -8.20 14.56
N ARG A 218 -16.95 -7.82 15.82
CA ARG A 218 -16.52 -6.51 16.33
C ARG A 218 -15.23 -6.70 17.13
N MET A 219 -14.24 -5.91 16.80
CA MET A 219 -13.03 -5.84 17.62
C MET A 219 -13.35 -5.20 18.98
N PRO A 220 -12.79 -5.70 20.09
CA PRO A 220 -13.05 -5.12 21.41
C PRO A 220 -12.34 -3.79 21.62
N GLY A 221 -12.81 -3.03 22.60
CA GLY A 221 -12.15 -1.83 23.11
C GLY A 221 -12.10 -0.66 22.11
N ALA A 222 -11.17 0.24 22.34
CA ALA A 222 -10.97 1.46 21.55
C ALA A 222 -10.67 1.19 20.07
N THR A 223 -9.89 0.15 19.78
CA THR A 223 -9.60 -0.29 18.40
C THR A 223 -10.89 -0.61 17.64
N GLY A 224 -11.80 -1.40 18.24
CA GLY A 224 -13.06 -1.74 17.61
C GLY A 224 -13.99 -0.55 17.45
N ALA A 225 -13.99 0.38 18.41
CA ALA A 225 -14.73 1.63 18.30
C ALA A 225 -14.22 2.50 17.14
N ALA A 226 -12.89 2.66 17.04
CA ALA A 226 -12.26 3.41 15.94
C ALA A 226 -12.52 2.78 14.57
N MET A 227 -12.43 1.45 14.45
CA MET A 227 -12.69 0.75 13.18
C MET A 227 -14.16 0.84 12.73
N THR A 228 -15.12 0.81 13.65
CA THR A 228 -16.54 0.92 13.33
C THR A 228 -17.02 2.37 13.15
N GLY A 229 -16.27 3.32 13.69
CA GLY A 229 -16.44 4.76 13.49
C GLY A 229 -15.60 5.28 12.32
N ASP A 230 -15.16 6.53 12.42
CA ASP A 230 -14.43 7.26 11.38
C ASP A 230 -12.89 7.16 11.53
N GLY A 231 -12.40 6.24 12.39
CA GLY A 231 -10.97 6.13 12.67
C GLY A 231 -10.09 5.82 11.45
N GLN A 232 -10.67 5.28 10.38
CA GLN A 232 -9.96 4.95 9.12
C GLN A 232 -10.44 5.78 7.93
N LEU A 233 -11.15 6.86 8.18
CA LEU A 233 -11.55 7.84 7.17
C LEU A 233 -10.66 9.08 7.25
N PRO A 234 -10.51 9.83 6.15
CA PRO A 234 -9.92 11.16 6.20
C PRO A 234 -10.66 12.05 7.20
N LEU A 235 -9.94 12.90 7.91
CA LEU A 235 -10.57 13.82 8.86
C LEU A 235 -11.29 14.95 8.15
N PRO A 236 -12.47 15.38 8.63
CA PRO A 236 -13.13 16.58 8.13
C PRO A 236 -12.23 17.80 8.32
N GLY A 237 -12.05 18.59 7.26
CA GLY A 237 -11.28 19.84 7.29
C GLY A 237 -9.77 19.68 7.04
N GLU A 238 -9.24 18.48 6.98
CA GLU A 238 -7.88 18.28 6.49
C GLU A 238 -7.82 18.37 4.95
N PRO A 239 -6.67 18.81 4.39
CA PRO A 239 -6.50 18.82 2.94
C PRO A 239 -6.69 17.43 2.37
N LEU A 240 -7.76 17.24 1.62
CA LEU A 240 -7.93 16.03 0.82
C LEU A 240 -7.14 16.19 -0.46
N GLY A 241 -6.30 15.20 -0.75
CA GLY A 241 -5.68 15.03 -2.04
C GLY A 241 -6.69 14.70 -3.13
N PRO A 242 -6.23 14.38 -4.33
CA PRO A 242 -7.10 13.90 -5.39
C PRO A 242 -7.85 12.66 -4.88
N ARG A 243 -9.17 12.64 -5.07
CA ARG A 243 -9.99 11.48 -4.73
C ARG A 243 -9.84 10.42 -5.81
N GLY A 244 -9.73 9.16 -5.42
CA GLY A 244 -9.91 8.06 -6.34
C GLY A 244 -11.30 8.13 -6.98
N SER A 245 -11.41 7.72 -8.21
CA SER A 245 -12.64 7.75 -9.00
C SER A 245 -13.34 6.41 -9.08
N GLN A 246 -12.57 5.30 -9.06
CA GLN A 246 -13.10 3.96 -9.19
C GLN A 246 -13.82 3.52 -7.90
N THR A 247 -15.08 3.18 -8.04
CA THR A 247 -15.89 2.58 -6.95
C THR A 247 -15.53 1.10 -6.76
N PHE A 248 -15.87 0.55 -5.59
CA PHE A 248 -15.68 -0.89 -5.36
C PHE A 248 -16.47 -1.77 -6.33
N ASP A 249 -17.67 -1.35 -6.73
CA ASP A 249 -18.50 -2.12 -7.68
C ASP A 249 -17.90 -2.11 -9.09
N GLU A 250 -17.36 -1.00 -9.56
CA GLU A 250 -16.65 -0.91 -10.85
C GLU A 250 -15.37 -1.75 -10.82
N TRP A 251 -14.61 -1.69 -9.71
CA TRP A 251 -13.45 -2.54 -9.51
C TRP A 251 -13.83 -4.03 -9.54
N LEU A 252 -14.89 -4.40 -8.82
CA LEU A 252 -15.37 -5.77 -8.73
C LEU A 252 -15.79 -6.32 -10.10
N ALA A 253 -16.52 -5.52 -10.89
CA ALA A 253 -16.94 -5.90 -12.24
C ALA A 253 -15.75 -6.20 -13.18
N GLN A 254 -14.64 -5.46 -13.03
CA GLN A 254 -13.42 -5.68 -13.83
C GLN A 254 -12.62 -6.91 -13.38
N HIS A 255 -12.62 -7.23 -12.08
CA HIS A 255 -11.75 -8.27 -11.51
C HIS A 255 -12.42 -9.64 -11.44
N VAL A 256 -13.74 -9.72 -11.39
CA VAL A 256 -14.47 -11.01 -11.40
C VAL A 256 -14.40 -11.71 -12.75
N GLN A 257 -14.29 -10.98 -13.84
CA GLN A 257 -14.13 -11.55 -15.17
C GLN A 257 -12.80 -12.33 -15.37
N HIS A 258 -11.83 -12.15 -14.46
CA HIS A 258 -10.51 -12.83 -14.50
C HIS A 258 -10.38 -13.98 -13.48
N ILE A 259 -11.43 -14.28 -12.73
CA ILE A 259 -11.46 -15.39 -11.78
C ILE A 259 -12.26 -16.53 -12.43
N GLU A 260 -11.61 -17.30 -13.29
CA GLU A 260 -12.15 -18.61 -13.70
C GLU A 260 -12.34 -19.46 -12.41
N PRO A 261 -13.49 -20.14 -12.24
CA PRO A 261 -13.65 -21.09 -11.14
C PRO A 261 -12.58 -22.18 -11.26
N PRO A 262 -12.04 -22.71 -10.16
CA PRO A 262 -11.11 -23.82 -10.20
C PRO A 262 -11.77 -24.96 -11.00
N THR A 263 -11.17 -25.35 -12.09
CA THR A 263 -11.59 -26.51 -12.89
C THR A 263 -11.55 -27.71 -11.96
N VAL A 264 -12.71 -28.21 -11.55
CA VAL A 264 -12.83 -29.51 -10.87
C VAL A 264 -12.42 -30.55 -11.91
N GLN A 265 -11.16 -30.93 -11.89
CA GLN A 265 -10.73 -32.13 -12.60
C GLN A 265 -11.35 -33.32 -11.85
N GLY A 266 -12.42 -33.83 -12.42
CA GLY A 266 -12.97 -35.11 -12.06
C GLY A 266 -11.99 -36.19 -12.47
N GLY A 267 -11.63 -37.05 -11.53
CA GLY A 267 -10.88 -38.28 -11.70
C GLY A 267 -11.17 -39.17 -10.51
#